data_7310d4a14b3cba45c7024ebf1459f46e
#
_entry.id   7310d4a14b3cba45c7024ebf1459f46e
#
_cell.length_a   1.000
_cell.length_b   1.000
_cell.length_c   1.000
_cell.angle_alpha   90.00
_cell.angle_beta   90.00
_cell.angle_gamma   90.00
#
_symmetry.space_group_name_H-M   'P 1'
#
loop_
_entity.id
_entity.type
_entity.pdbx_description
1 polymer ?
#
loop_
_entity_poly.entity_id
_entity_poly.type
_entity_poly.pdbx_seq_one_letter_code
_entity_poly.pdbx_strand_id
1 'polypeptide(L)'
;MALIVKKPKGTEDIVPSKVYKWHTVEKIVSEAAEIYGFKEIRVPTFEETGLFVRSVGETTDVVQKEMYSVSAAGDSKFTLRPEVTSGAMRAVLENGILNEGLPQKVYYILSCFRHENTQKGRLREFHQFGCEMVGSESPRADAEVISLAKSVLDRAGLRNIKLNINSIGCPTCRAEYRKALKEYFAARKDQLCETCRDRLDKNPMRILDCKDKHCQELGKNAPVILDYLCDDCKEHFEKLQEYLSVMGIDFDINPKIVRGLDYYTRTVFEFITDEIGAQGTVCGGGRYDGLIEELGGKPPPALGFGLGLERLLMVMDAQGCDYMEPKTCDLYIVPMGEDALKKAMGIASELREEGCFVEYDLIGKGLNAQMKYANKTGAKFVMVLGDNEIESGVAKLKNMATGEQTDIRLDNTIAENFSNALMADMFKDIDADIEKFIGKEN
;
A
#
# COMPACT_ATOMS: atom_id res chain seq x y z
N MET A 1 -32.24 3.97 -14.97
CA MET A 1 -31.50 4.00 -16.26
C MET A 1 -30.22 3.19 -16.11
N ALA A 2 -29.89 2.32 -17.07
CA ALA A 2 -28.57 1.67 -17.08
C ALA A 2 -27.52 2.68 -17.56
N LEU A 3 -26.35 2.69 -16.91
CA LEU A 3 -25.23 3.51 -17.34
C LEU A 3 -24.74 3.06 -18.73
N ILE A 4 -24.49 4.01 -19.61
CA ILE A 4 -23.97 3.75 -20.97
C ILE A 4 -22.49 3.35 -20.91
N VAL A 5 -21.72 3.93 -19.97
CA VAL A 5 -20.29 3.65 -19.76
C VAL A 5 -20.09 3.17 -18.34
N LYS A 6 -19.29 2.11 -18.18
CA LYS A 6 -18.90 1.54 -16.90
C LYS A 6 -17.37 1.53 -16.78
N LYS A 7 -16.85 1.44 -15.55
CA LYS A 7 -15.43 1.29 -15.32
C LYS A 7 -14.87 0.04 -16.03
N PRO A 8 -13.60 0.07 -16.48
CA PRO A 8 -12.95 -1.09 -17.07
C PRO A 8 -12.93 -2.28 -16.12
N LYS A 9 -12.97 -3.49 -16.67
CA LYS A 9 -12.86 -4.72 -15.88
C LYS A 9 -11.49 -4.77 -15.17
N GLY A 10 -11.51 -4.99 -13.87
CA GLY A 10 -10.29 -5.10 -13.07
C GLY A 10 -9.76 -3.77 -12.55
N THR A 11 -10.56 -2.70 -12.63
CA THR A 11 -10.29 -1.44 -11.95
C THR A 11 -11.34 -1.20 -10.86
N GLU A 12 -11.03 -0.36 -9.87
CA GLU A 12 -11.95 -0.01 -8.79
C GLU A 12 -11.99 1.51 -8.59
N ASP A 13 -13.20 2.06 -8.37
CA ASP A 13 -13.34 3.46 -7.98
C ASP A 13 -13.19 3.55 -6.45
N ILE A 14 -12.27 4.39 -5.99
CA ILE A 14 -12.10 4.70 -4.57
C ILE A 14 -13.00 5.90 -4.24
N VAL A 15 -14.24 5.60 -3.87
CA VAL A 15 -15.27 6.60 -3.61
C VAL A 15 -15.11 7.25 -2.22
N PRO A 16 -15.71 8.46 -1.97
CA PRO A 16 -15.56 9.17 -0.69
C PRO A 16 -15.89 8.34 0.56
N SER A 17 -16.83 7.41 0.47
CA SER A 17 -17.18 6.51 1.59
C SER A 17 -16.14 5.44 1.90
N LYS A 18 -15.08 5.31 1.09
CA LYS A 18 -13.99 4.31 1.25
C LYS A 18 -12.61 4.95 1.34
N VAL A 19 -12.45 6.19 0.87
CA VAL A 19 -11.13 6.82 0.71
C VAL A 19 -10.40 7.02 2.04
N TYR A 20 -11.13 7.17 3.16
CA TYR A 20 -10.52 7.29 4.49
C TYR A 20 -9.68 6.06 4.89
N LYS A 21 -10.07 4.86 4.43
CA LYS A 21 -9.30 3.64 4.62
C LYS A 21 -7.96 3.70 3.88
N TRP A 22 -7.96 4.26 2.67
CA TRP A 22 -6.76 4.49 1.87
C TRP A 22 -5.83 5.50 2.54
N HIS A 23 -6.37 6.64 2.99
CA HIS A 23 -5.60 7.62 3.76
C HIS A 23 -4.95 7.00 5.01
N THR A 24 -5.67 6.07 5.67
CA THR A 24 -5.11 5.36 6.83
C THR A 24 -3.90 4.53 6.45
N VAL A 25 -4.02 3.68 5.43
CA VAL A 25 -2.89 2.80 5.06
C VAL A 25 -1.74 3.58 4.44
N GLU A 26 -2.01 4.58 3.60
CA GLU A 26 -0.99 5.46 3.03
C GLU A 26 -0.20 6.19 4.12
N LYS A 27 -0.87 6.68 5.16
CA LYS A 27 -0.23 7.29 6.32
C LYS A 27 0.63 6.29 7.09
N ILE A 28 0.11 5.10 7.40
CA ILE A 28 0.85 4.05 8.11
C ILE A 28 2.13 3.69 7.37
N VAL A 29 2.05 3.43 6.06
CA VAL A 29 3.21 2.98 5.29
C VAL A 29 4.25 4.09 5.08
N SER A 30 3.82 5.35 4.87
CA SER A 30 4.74 6.48 4.73
C SER A 30 5.46 6.80 6.04
N GLU A 31 4.73 6.91 7.16
CA GLU A 31 5.33 7.16 8.47
C GLU A 31 6.30 6.04 8.89
N ALA A 32 5.97 4.77 8.61
CA ALA A 32 6.87 3.66 8.86
C ALA A 32 8.15 3.78 8.02
N ALA A 33 8.05 4.08 6.72
CA ALA A 33 9.21 4.26 5.85
C ALA A 33 10.11 5.42 6.30
N GLU A 34 9.51 6.55 6.68
CA GLU A 34 10.23 7.74 7.14
C GLU A 34 11.01 7.49 8.44
N ILE A 35 10.44 6.74 9.40
CA ILE A 35 11.11 6.34 10.65
C ILE A 35 12.34 5.47 10.37
N TYR A 36 12.31 4.65 9.32
CA TYR A 36 13.46 3.86 8.86
C TYR A 36 14.44 4.65 7.96
N GLY A 37 14.18 5.95 7.75
CA GLY A 37 15.02 6.86 6.97
C GLY A 37 14.87 6.70 5.46
N PHE A 38 13.78 6.12 4.97
CA PHE A 38 13.45 6.09 3.56
C PHE A 38 12.83 7.41 3.13
N LYS A 39 13.17 7.86 1.92
CA LYS A 39 12.64 9.08 1.31
C LYS A 39 11.69 8.75 0.16
N GLU A 40 10.61 9.50 0.03
CA GLU A 40 9.65 9.26 -1.06
C GLU A 40 10.29 9.52 -2.44
N ILE A 41 10.01 8.63 -3.39
CA ILE A 41 10.30 8.80 -4.81
C ILE A 41 9.04 8.56 -5.63
N ARG A 42 8.84 9.36 -6.66
CA ARG A 42 7.75 9.19 -7.63
C ARG A 42 8.32 9.05 -9.03
N VAL A 43 7.89 8.02 -9.74
CA VAL A 43 8.34 7.72 -11.10
C VAL A 43 7.16 7.80 -12.07
N PRO A 44 7.40 7.99 -13.39
CA PRO A 44 6.35 8.06 -14.40
C PRO A 44 5.43 6.83 -14.40
N THR A 45 4.17 7.04 -14.79
CA THR A 45 3.17 5.96 -14.92
C THR A 45 3.48 5.03 -16.10
N PHE A 46 4.11 5.54 -17.12
CA PHE A 46 4.57 4.77 -18.27
C PHE A 46 6.07 4.98 -18.48
N GLU A 47 6.72 3.95 -18.96
CA GLU A 47 8.16 3.91 -19.21
C GLU A 47 8.43 3.29 -20.58
N GLU A 48 9.64 3.37 -21.08
CA GLU A 48 10.05 2.62 -22.25
C GLU A 48 9.88 1.12 -22.00
N THR A 49 9.24 0.40 -22.94
CA THR A 49 9.00 -1.04 -22.81
C THR A 49 10.29 -1.82 -22.53
N GLY A 50 11.42 -1.36 -23.12
CA GLY A 50 12.74 -1.95 -22.92
C GLY A 50 13.21 -1.98 -21.46
N LEU A 51 12.77 -1.04 -20.62
CA LEU A 51 13.08 -1.05 -19.19
C LEU A 51 12.59 -2.34 -18.53
N PHE A 52 11.31 -2.67 -18.72
CA PHE A 52 10.70 -3.85 -18.06
C PHE A 52 11.14 -5.17 -18.70
N VAL A 53 11.35 -5.21 -20.02
CA VAL A 53 11.85 -6.41 -20.70
C VAL A 53 13.21 -6.82 -20.15
N ARG A 54 14.12 -5.86 -19.95
CA ARG A 54 15.47 -6.13 -19.39
C ARG A 54 15.43 -6.50 -17.92
N SER A 55 14.74 -5.70 -17.10
CA SER A 55 14.77 -5.84 -15.65
C SER A 55 13.89 -6.97 -15.12
N VAL A 56 12.67 -7.10 -15.59
CA VAL A 56 11.69 -8.09 -15.10
C VAL A 56 11.97 -9.49 -15.65
N GLY A 57 12.55 -9.56 -16.85
CA GLY A 57 12.93 -10.80 -17.53
C GLY A 57 11.93 -11.22 -18.62
N GLU A 58 12.44 -11.47 -19.81
CA GLU A 58 11.65 -11.85 -21.01
C GLU A 58 10.78 -13.09 -20.81
N THR A 59 11.17 -14.01 -19.91
CA THR A 59 10.47 -15.28 -19.69
C THR A 59 9.34 -15.19 -18.67
N THR A 60 9.13 -14.02 -18.04
CA THR A 60 8.11 -13.83 -17.03
C THR A 60 6.72 -13.68 -17.65
N ASP A 61 5.69 -14.15 -16.92
CA ASP A 61 4.30 -13.95 -17.38
C ASP A 61 3.96 -12.46 -17.46
N VAL A 62 4.55 -11.62 -16.60
CA VAL A 62 4.38 -10.16 -16.61
C VAL A 62 4.77 -9.58 -17.96
N VAL A 63 5.98 -9.90 -18.46
CA VAL A 63 6.49 -9.36 -19.73
C VAL A 63 5.76 -9.98 -20.92
N GLN A 64 5.48 -11.28 -20.89
CA GLN A 64 4.90 -11.98 -22.04
C GLN A 64 3.40 -11.73 -22.26
N LYS A 65 2.63 -11.48 -21.17
CA LYS A 65 1.16 -11.52 -21.24
C LYS A 65 0.44 -10.40 -20.48
N GLU A 66 1.11 -9.74 -19.53
CA GLU A 66 0.42 -8.89 -18.55
C GLU A 66 0.70 -7.39 -18.72
N MET A 67 1.69 -7.00 -19.54
CA MET A 67 1.99 -5.58 -19.77
C MET A 67 0.93 -4.91 -20.66
N TYR A 68 0.56 -3.68 -20.27
CA TYR A 68 -0.25 -2.78 -21.10
C TYR A 68 0.66 -1.92 -21.98
N SER A 69 0.55 -2.07 -23.29
CA SER A 69 1.26 -1.23 -24.24
C SER A 69 0.54 0.09 -24.45
N VAL A 70 1.30 1.18 -24.48
CA VAL A 70 0.82 2.53 -24.78
C VAL A 70 1.28 2.90 -26.19
N SER A 71 0.34 3.23 -27.07
CA SER A 71 0.62 3.70 -28.41
C SER A 71 0.65 5.22 -28.43
N ALA A 72 1.75 5.80 -28.87
CA ALA A 72 1.90 7.21 -29.14
C ALA A 72 2.19 7.42 -30.64
N ALA A 73 2.11 8.64 -31.14
CA ALA A 73 2.54 8.97 -32.49
C ALA A 73 4.05 8.76 -32.62
N GLY A 74 4.49 7.95 -33.59
CA GLY A 74 5.90 7.59 -33.82
C GLY A 74 6.22 6.14 -33.42
N ASP A 75 7.52 5.80 -33.46
CA ASP A 75 8.01 4.43 -33.24
C ASP A 75 8.29 4.07 -31.77
N SER A 76 8.04 4.99 -30.86
CA SER A 76 8.31 4.77 -29.42
C SER A 76 7.34 3.78 -28.81
N LYS A 77 7.88 2.76 -28.15
CA LYS A 77 7.12 1.72 -27.45
C LYS A 77 7.15 1.98 -25.96
N PHE A 78 6.01 2.36 -25.43
CA PHE A 78 5.83 2.58 -23.99
C PHE A 78 4.93 1.50 -23.37
N THR A 79 5.08 1.34 -22.07
CA THR A 79 4.32 0.36 -21.28
C THR A 79 3.87 1.03 -19.99
N LEU A 80 2.61 0.85 -19.58
CA LEU A 80 2.19 1.19 -18.23
C LEU A 80 2.96 0.31 -17.25
N ARG A 81 3.57 0.91 -16.21
CA ARG A 81 4.42 0.19 -15.26
C ARG A 81 3.68 -1.00 -14.63
N PRO A 82 4.18 -2.24 -14.81
CA PRO A 82 3.60 -3.43 -14.18
C PRO A 82 4.10 -3.64 -12.75
N GLU A 83 5.17 -2.94 -12.37
CA GLU A 83 5.82 -2.86 -11.06
C GLU A 83 6.61 -1.57 -10.98
N VAL A 84 7.11 -1.18 -9.80
CA VAL A 84 7.76 0.14 -9.62
C VAL A 84 9.27 0.03 -9.45
N THR A 85 9.80 -1.11 -8.99
CA THR A 85 11.24 -1.29 -8.68
C THR A 85 12.14 -0.88 -9.85
N SER A 86 11.84 -1.33 -11.06
CA SER A 86 12.63 -0.99 -12.27
C SER A 86 12.64 0.51 -12.55
N GLY A 87 11.48 1.16 -12.46
CA GLY A 87 11.35 2.61 -12.62
C GLY A 87 12.08 3.38 -11.52
N ALA A 88 11.99 2.92 -10.27
CA ALA A 88 12.70 3.50 -9.14
C ALA A 88 14.22 3.40 -9.32
N MET A 89 14.73 2.24 -9.73
CA MET A 89 16.16 2.05 -9.98
C MET A 89 16.65 2.89 -11.15
N ARG A 90 15.90 2.99 -12.25
CA ARG A 90 16.20 3.90 -13.36
C ARG A 90 16.27 5.35 -12.87
N ALA A 91 15.29 5.79 -12.05
CA ALA A 91 15.26 7.16 -11.53
C ALA A 91 16.43 7.44 -10.58
N VAL A 92 16.81 6.48 -9.72
CA VAL A 92 18.00 6.57 -8.84
C VAL A 92 19.28 6.78 -9.64
N LEU A 93 19.43 6.04 -10.75
CA LEU A 93 20.58 6.15 -11.64
C LEU A 93 20.58 7.49 -12.41
N GLU A 94 19.49 7.79 -13.10
CA GLU A 94 19.38 8.95 -14.00
C GLU A 94 19.56 10.28 -13.26
N ASN A 95 19.07 10.37 -12.02
CA ASN A 95 19.20 11.57 -11.19
C ASN A 95 20.47 11.58 -10.32
N GLY A 96 21.35 10.60 -10.47
CA GLY A 96 22.63 10.56 -9.75
C GLY A 96 22.51 10.43 -8.22
N ILE A 97 21.39 9.91 -7.70
CA ILE A 97 21.11 9.82 -6.26
C ILE A 97 22.19 9.02 -5.53
N LEU A 98 22.82 8.06 -6.19
CA LEU A 98 23.92 7.28 -5.61
C LEU A 98 25.17 8.13 -5.28
N ASN A 99 25.31 9.29 -5.86
CA ASN A 99 26.44 10.21 -5.58
C ASN A 99 26.27 10.96 -4.25
N GLU A 100 25.08 10.95 -3.66
CA GLU A 100 24.78 11.58 -2.37
C GLU A 100 25.29 10.76 -1.15
N GLY A 101 25.81 9.55 -1.40
CA GLY A 101 26.29 8.61 -0.40
C GLY A 101 25.51 7.30 -0.40
N LEU A 102 26.02 6.29 0.30
CA LEU A 102 25.41 4.95 0.40
C LEU A 102 25.23 4.56 1.85
N PRO A 103 24.19 3.76 2.18
CA PRO A 103 23.14 3.29 1.27
C PRO A 103 22.09 4.39 0.99
N GLN A 104 21.50 4.35 -0.21
CA GLN A 104 20.30 5.13 -0.52
C GLN A 104 19.05 4.33 -0.20
N LYS A 105 18.06 4.99 0.40
CA LYS A 105 16.81 4.40 0.85
C LYS A 105 15.63 5.20 0.26
N VAL A 106 14.83 4.58 -0.62
CA VAL A 106 13.67 5.23 -1.23
C VAL A 106 12.42 4.40 -1.06
N TYR A 107 11.25 5.06 -0.89
CA TYR A 107 9.94 4.40 -0.88
C TYR A 107 8.99 5.08 -1.87
N TYR A 108 7.96 4.37 -2.26
CA TYR A 108 6.91 4.87 -3.15
C TYR A 108 5.53 4.30 -2.80
N ILE A 109 4.48 5.08 -3.15
CA ILE A 109 3.07 4.65 -3.14
C ILE A 109 2.51 4.99 -4.51
N LEU A 110 2.40 4.00 -5.40
CA LEU A 110 2.10 4.23 -6.81
C LEU A 110 1.20 3.13 -7.39
N SER A 111 0.36 3.50 -8.38
CA SER A 111 -0.45 2.55 -9.15
C SER A 111 0.43 1.69 -10.06
N CYS A 112 0.08 0.43 -10.22
CA CYS A 112 0.67 -0.52 -11.16
C CYS A 112 -0.43 -1.12 -12.05
N PHE A 113 -0.05 -1.63 -13.23
CA PHE A 113 -0.99 -2.08 -14.23
C PHE A 113 -0.59 -3.44 -14.80
N ARG A 114 -1.45 -4.46 -14.61
CA ARG A 114 -1.23 -5.80 -15.15
C ARG A 114 -2.50 -6.37 -15.77
N HIS A 115 -2.41 -6.81 -17.00
CA HIS A 115 -3.52 -7.45 -17.71
C HIS A 115 -3.67 -8.92 -17.30
N GLU A 116 -3.83 -9.16 -15.99
CA GLU A 116 -4.03 -10.51 -15.47
C GLU A 116 -5.53 -10.87 -15.31
N ASN A 117 -5.78 -12.16 -15.06
CA ASN A 117 -7.12 -12.62 -14.71
C ASN A 117 -7.52 -12.08 -13.35
N THR A 118 -8.60 -11.29 -13.35
CA THR A 118 -9.11 -10.64 -12.13
C THR A 118 -9.68 -11.66 -11.15
N GLN A 119 -9.31 -11.53 -9.89
CA GLN A 119 -9.84 -12.30 -8.78
C GLN A 119 -9.77 -11.45 -7.49
N LYS A 120 -10.33 -11.94 -6.39
CA LYS A 120 -10.31 -11.22 -5.12
C LYS A 120 -8.86 -10.87 -4.73
N GLY A 121 -8.56 -9.58 -4.54
CA GLY A 121 -7.21 -9.07 -4.25
C GLY A 121 -6.23 -9.06 -5.41
N ARG A 122 -6.71 -9.28 -6.67
CA ARG A 122 -5.94 -9.08 -7.90
C ARG A 122 -6.74 -8.26 -8.90
N LEU A 123 -6.33 -7.03 -9.04
CA LEU A 123 -6.89 -6.06 -9.98
C LEU A 123 -5.91 -5.83 -11.14
N ARG A 124 -6.40 -5.23 -12.21
CA ARG A 124 -5.60 -4.82 -13.37
C ARG A 124 -4.91 -3.48 -13.15
N GLU A 125 -5.54 -2.60 -12.38
CA GLU A 125 -4.92 -1.44 -11.75
C GLU A 125 -4.92 -1.70 -10.25
N PHE A 126 -3.76 -1.63 -9.62
CA PHE A 126 -3.58 -1.84 -8.19
C PHE A 126 -2.51 -0.89 -7.65
N HIS A 127 -2.53 -0.63 -6.37
CA HIS A 127 -1.59 0.28 -5.73
C HIS A 127 -0.54 -0.50 -4.95
N GLN A 128 0.70 -0.10 -5.13
CA GLN A 128 1.84 -0.71 -4.48
C GLN A 128 2.56 0.32 -3.60
N PHE A 129 2.72 -0.01 -2.33
CA PHE A 129 3.76 0.54 -1.50
C PHE A 129 5.01 -0.32 -1.68
N GLY A 130 6.15 0.30 -1.86
CA GLY A 130 7.43 -0.41 -1.92
C GLY A 130 8.55 0.41 -1.36
N CYS A 131 9.57 -0.29 -0.89
CA CYS A 131 10.81 0.29 -0.35
C CYS A 131 12.00 -0.37 -1.03
N GLU A 132 12.96 0.44 -1.44
CA GLU A 132 14.17 0.02 -2.12
C GLU A 132 15.39 0.59 -1.40
N MET A 133 16.36 -0.28 -1.08
CA MET A 133 17.65 0.11 -0.51
C MET A 133 18.76 -0.27 -1.47
N VAL A 134 19.62 0.68 -1.79
CA VAL A 134 20.69 0.53 -2.77
C VAL A 134 22.03 0.86 -2.13
N GLY A 135 23.05 0.01 -2.35
CA GLY A 135 24.42 0.26 -1.93
C GLY A 135 24.88 -0.50 -0.69
N SER A 136 24.16 -1.55 -0.27
CA SER A 136 24.60 -2.43 0.81
C SER A 136 24.51 -3.90 0.42
N GLU A 137 25.63 -4.63 0.46
CA GLU A 137 25.69 -6.08 0.27
C GLU A 137 25.49 -6.87 1.58
N SER A 138 25.52 -6.18 2.71
CA SER A 138 25.46 -6.79 4.04
C SER A 138 24.09 -7.39 4.34
N PRO A 139 24.00 -8.57 4.96
CA PRO A 139 22.74 -9.17 5.42
C PRO A 139 22.02 -8.32 6.49
N ARG A 140 22.69 -7.30 7.07
CA ARG A 140 22.03 -6.29 7.94
C ARG A 140 20.99 -5.48 7.18
N ALA A 141 21.29 -5.18 5.90
CA ALA A 141 20.35 -4.46 5.05
C ALA A 141 19.09 -5.28 4.77
N ASP A 142 19.25 -6.60 4.58
CA ASP A 142 18.13 -7.53 4.41
C ASP A 142 17.24 -7.56 5.67
N ALA A 143 17.85 -7.68 6.84
CA ALA A 143 17.13 -7.65 8.13
C ALA A 143 16.40 -6.32 8.35
N GLU A 144 17.03 -5.18 8.03
CA GLU A 144 16.43 -3.83 8.11
C GLU A 144 15.19 -3.70 7.22
N VAL A 145 15.26 -4.14 5.95
CA VAL A 145 14.15 -4.08 5.01
C VAL A 145 13.00 -5.00 5.42
N ILE A 146 13.31 -6.21 5.92
CA ILE A 146 12.31 -7.14 6.47
C ILE A 146 11.66 -6.55 7.72
N SER A 147 12.45 -5.93 8.61
CA SER A 147 11.94 -5.26 9.82
C SER A 147 10.99 -4.10 9.48
N LEU A 148 11.30 -3.29 8.47
CA LEU A 148 10.38 -2.25 7.99
C LEU A 148 9.07 -2.85 7.50
N ALA A 149 9.13 -3.91 6.68
CA ALA A 149 7.92 -4.58 6.20
C ALA A 149 7.06 -5.11 7.35
N LYS A 150 7.70 -5.72 8.38
CA LYS A 150 7.01 -6.15 9.59
C LYS A 150 6.40 -4.98 10.35
N SER A 151 7.15 -3.89 10.55
CA SER A 151 6.67 -2.68 11.23
C SER A 151 5.41 -2.09 10.57
N VAL A 152 5.35 -2.09 9.23
CA VAL A 152 4.15 -1.67 8.49
C VAL A 152 2.95 -2.55 8.83
N LEU A 153 3.13 -3.88 8.84
CA LEU A 153 2.04 -4.83 9.11
C LEU A 153 1.56 -4.73 10.58
N ASP A 154 2.49 -4.58 11.52
CA ASP A 154 2.18 -4.40 12.95
C ASP A 154 1.41 -3.07 13.19
N ARG A 155 1.85 -1.96 12.59
CA ARG A 155 1.18 -0.65 12.67
C ARG A 155 -0.20 -0.65 12.02
N ALA A 156 -0.42 -1.48 11.00
CA ALA A 156 -1.73 -1.71 10.41
C ALA A 156 -2.65 -2.57 11.31
N GLY A 157 -2.17 -3.01 12.48
CA GLY A 157 -2.92 -3.82 13.45
C GLY A 157 -3.09 -5.28 13.04
N LEU A 158 -2.31 -5.76 12.07
CA LEU A 158 -2.43 -7.13 11.57
C LEU A 158 -1.87 -8.15 12.55
N ARG A 159 -2.57 -9.26 12.67
CA ARG A 159 -2.21 -10.42 13.49
C ARG A 159 -2.07 -11.67 12.62
N ASN A 160 -1.39 -12.69 13.15
CA ASN A 160 -1.24 -14.00 12.47
C ASN A 160 -0.60 -13.91 11.08
N ILE A 161 0.35 -12.97 10.91
CA ILE A 161 1.14 -12.86 9.70
C ILE A 161 2.45 -13.63 9.91
N LYS A 162 2.74 -14.58 9.04
CA LYS A 162 3.97 -15.39 9.07
C LYS A 162 4.99 -14.84 8.10
N LEU A 163 6.23 -14.71 8.55
CA LEU A 163 7.36 -14.40 7.70
C LEU A 163 8.00 -15.71 7.20
N ASN A 164 8.03 -15.89 5.90
CA ASN A 164 8.82 -16.94 5.26
C ASN A 164 10.06 -16.31 4.61
N ILE A 165 11.22 -16.88 4.85
CA ILE A 165 12.49 -16.48 4.21
C ILE A 165 13.09 -17.63 3.44
N ASN A 166 13.87 -17.31 2.40
CA ASN A 166 14.67 -18.25 1.64
C ASN A 166 15.92 -17.56 1.07
N SER A 167 16.91 -18.35 0.67
CA SER A 167 17.99 -17.90 -0.21
C SER A 167 17.87 -18.61 -1.55
N ILE A 168 17.76 -17.85 -2.64
CA ILE A 168 17.80 -18.39 -4.01
C ILE A 168 19.23 -18.38 -4.60
N GLY A 169 20.23 -18.11 -3.78
CA GLY A 169 21.63 -18.10 -4.13
C GLY A 169 22.06 -17.02 -5.13
N CYS A 170 23.34 -16.93 -5.36
CA CYS A 170 23.94 -16.10 -6.41
C CYS A 170 23.86 -16.81 -7.78
N PRO A 171 24.28 -16.17 -8.89
CA PRO A 171 24.30 -16.80 -10.22
C PRO A 171 25.03 -18.16 -10.25
N THR A 172 26.12 -18.31 -9.52
CA THR A 172 26.90 -19.58 -9.42
C THR A 172 26.05 -20.67 -8.76
N CYS A 173 25.47 -20.40 -7.59
CA CYS A 173 24.58 -21.36 -6.89
C CYS A 173 23.40 -21.76 -7.78
N ARG A 174 22.81 -20.80 -8.47
CA ARG A 174 21.66 -21.06 -9.36
C ARG A 174 22.02 -21.89 -10.58
N ALA A 175 23.26 -21.82 -11.09
CA ALA A 175 23.69 -22.61 -12.23
C ALA A 175 23.67 -24.09 -11.85
N GLU A 176 24.28 -24.47 -10.74
CA GLU A 176 24.32 -25.85 -10.23
C GLU A 176 22.91 -26.35 -9.86
N TYR A 177 22.14 -25.52 -9.18
CA TYR A 177 20.74 -25.85 -8.80
C TYR A 177 19.85 -26.09 -10.02
N ARG A 178 19.95 -25.22 -11.05
CA ARG A 178 19.19 -25.38 -12.31
C ARG A 178 19.53 -26.71 -12.99
N LYS A 179 20.79 -27.12 -12.97
CA LYS A 179 21.21 -28.41 -13.52
C LYS A 179 20.53 -29.56 -12.78
N ALA A 180 20.60 -29.56 -11.45
CA ALA A 180 19.97 -30.58 -10.61
C ALA A 180 18.43 -30.62 -10.82
N LEU A 181 17.76 -29.46 -10.88
CA LEU A 181 16.34 -29.40 -11.16
C LEU A 181 15.99 -29.90 -12.56
N LYS A 182 16.79 -29.56 -13.55
CA LYS A 182 16.58 -30.02 -14.93
C LYS A 182 16.68 -31.53 -15.01
N GLU A 183 17.70 -32.13 -14.38
CA GLU A 183 17.86 -33.58 -14.31
C GLU A 183 16.70 -34.25 -13.58
N TYR A 184 16.28 -33.71 -12.45
CA TYR A 184 15.14 -34.21 -11.66
C TYR A 184 13.83 -34.22 -12.42
N PHE A 185 13.48 -33.11 -13.08
CA PHE A 185 12.22 -32.97 -13.80
C PHE A 185 12.26 -33.62 -15.20
N ALA A 186 13.44 -33.71 -15.85
CA ALA A 186 13.57 -34.42 -17.12
C ALA A 186 13.20 -35.89 -17.00
N ALA A 187 13.61 -36.56 -15.91
CA ALA A 187 13.21 -37.93 -15.61
C ALA A 187 11.69 -38.12 -15.38
N ARG A 188 10.94 -37.02 -15.26
CA ARG A 188 9.48 -36.97 -14.98
C ARG A 188 8.72 -36.12 -16.01
N LYS A 189 9.31 -35.85 -17.18
CA LYS A 189 8.82 -34.92 -18.18
C LYS A 189 7.37 -35.21 -18.61
N ASP A 190 7.03 -36.48 -18.77
CA ASP A 190 5.69 -36.92 -19.21
C ASP A 190 4.62 -36.64 -18.16
N GLN A 191 5.01 -36.45 -16.91
CA GLN A 191 4.10 -36.15 -15.79
C GLN A 191 3.90 -34.65 -15.60
N LEU A 192 4.66 -33.79 -16.28
CA LEU A 192 4.54 -32.35 -16.19
C LEU A 192 3.38 -31.82 -17.05
N CYS A 193 2.69 -30.77 -16.60
CA CYS A 193 1.75 -30.03 -17.44
C CYS A 193 2.47 -29.39 -18.62
N GLU A 194 1.73 -29.01 -19.65
CA GLU A 194 2.27 -28.43 -20.90
C GLU A 194 3.18 -27.23 -20.62
N THR A 195 2.72 -26.28 -19.81
CA THR A 195 3.51 -25.10 -19.42
C THR A 195 4.82 -25.48 -18.71
N CYS A 196 4.81 -26.50 -17.85
CA CYS A 196 6.01 -26.93 -17.15
C CYS A 196 6.99 -27.72 -18.04
N ARG A 197 6.53 -28.36 -19.08
CA ARG A 197 7.41 -28.95 -20.13
C ARG A 197 8.20 -27.86 -20.84
N ASP A 198 7.58 -26.73 -21.18
CA ASP A 198 8.26 -25.58 -21.77
C ASP A 198 9.24 -24.92 -20.79
N ARG A 199 8.85 -24.82 -19.51
CA ARG A 199 9.67 -24.26 -18.43
C ARG A 199 10.90 -25.10 -18.14
N LEU A 200 10.85 -26.41 -18.38
CA LEU A 200 11.96 -27.32 -18.10
C LEU A 200 13.23 -26.92 -18.85
N ASP A 201 13.12 -26.44 -20.07
CA ASP A 201 14.26 -26.02 -20.87
C ASP A 201 14.63 -24.54 -20.67
N LYS A 202 13.65 -23.68 -20.41
CA LYS A 202 13.85 -22.23 -20.26
C LYS A 202 14.26 -21.84 -18.84
N ASN A 203 13.46 -22.24 -17.85
CA ASN A 203 13.67 -21.91 -16.44
C ASN A 203 13.03 -22.97 -15.53
N PRO A 204 13.73 -24.07 -15.19
CA PRO A 204 13.18 -25.16 -14.39
C PRO A 204 12.75 -24.74 -12.98
N MET A 205 13.32 -23.68 -12.41
CA MET A 205 12.90 -23.15 -11.10
C MET A 205 11.42 -22.72 -11.11
N ARG A 206 10.89 -22.26 -12.24
CA ARG A 206 9.49 -21.89 -12.41
C ARG A 206 8.50 -23.06 -12.34
N ILE A 207 8.98 -24.31 -12.41
CA ILE A 207 8.15 -25.50 -12.22
C ILE A 207 7.71 -25.60 -10.75
N LEU A 208 8.53 -25.12 -9.80
CA LEU A 208 8.23 -25.13 -8.37
C LEU A 208 7.06 -24.21 -8.00
N ASP A 209 6.82 -23.17 -8.80
CA ASP A 209 5.68 -22.22 -8.64
C ASP A 209 4.47 -22.61 -9.52
N CYS A 210 4.39 -23.84 -10.00
CA CYS A 210 3.28 -24.28 -10.81
C CYS A 210 2.00 -24.43 -9.99
N LYS A 211 0.87 -23.96 -10.52
CA LYS A 211 -0.44 -24.07 -9.88
C LYS A 211 -1.15 -25.41 -10.10
N ASP A 212 -0.65 -26.20 -11.05
CA ASP A 212 -1.15 -27.53 -11.32
C ASP A 212 -0.79 -28.47 -10.13
N LYS A 213 -1.82 -29.14 -9.58
CA LYS A 213 -1.66 -29.99 -8.38
C LYS A 213 -0.68 -31.14 -8.57
N HIS A 214 -0.63 -31.70 -9.78
CA HIS A 214 0.29 -32.80 -10.06
C HIS A 214 1.73 -32.32 -10.12
N CYS A 215 1.99 -31.16 -10.78
CA CYS A 215 3.29 -30.53 -10.78
C CYS A 215 3.75 -30.13 -9.37
N GLN A 216 2.82 -29.62 -8.53
CA GLN A 216 3.11 -29.31 -7.12
C GLN A 216 3.54 -30.56 -6.33
N GLU A 217 2.85 -31.70 -6.55
CA GLU A 217 3.20 -32.97 -5.90
C GLU A 217 4.58 -33.44 -6.31
N LEU A 218 4.91 -33.39 -7.59
CA LEU A 218 6.25 -33.69 -8.10
C LEU A 218 7.33 -32.77 -7.49
N GLY A 219 6.99 -31.48 -7.31
CA GLY A 219 7.88 -30.47 -6.71
C GLY A 219 8.18 -30.69 -5.22
N LYS A 220 7.40 -31.50 -4.50
CA LYS A 220 7.63 -31.74 -3.06
C LYS A 220 8.98 -32.39 -2.76
N ASN A 221 9.43 -33.27 -3.65
CA ASN A 221 10.67 -34.04 -3.51
C ASN A 221 11.77 -33.54 -4.47
N ALA A 222 11.61 -32.35 -5.05
CA ALA A 222 12.62 -31.75 -5.89
C ALA A 222 13.86 -31.31 -5.06
N PRO A 223 15.03 -31.23 -5.66
CA PRO A 223 16.22 -30.66 -5.02
C PRO A 223 15.89 -29.27 -4.40
N VAL A 224 16.53 -28.95 -3.30
CA VAL A 224 16.34 -27.71 -2.54
C VAL A 224 17.54 -26.80 -2.77
N ILE A 225 17.30 -25.52 -3.11
CA ILE A 225 18.37 -24.54 -3.41
C ILE A 225 19.37 -24.38 -2.27
N LEU A 226 18.94 -24.53 -1.03
CA LEU A 226 19.79 -24.38 0.16
C LEU A 226 20.94 -25.37 0.20
N ASP A 227 20.81 -26.55 -0.46
CA ASP A 227 21.86 -27.58 -0.58
C ASP A 227 22.90 -27.20 -1.63
N TYR A 228 22.69 -26.17 -2.43
CA TYR A 228 23.54 -25.71 -3.53
C TYR A 228 24.15 -24.33 -3.30
N LEU A 229 24.01 -23.78 -2.10
CA LEU A 229 24.59 -22.48 -1.76
C LEU A 229 26.11 -22.58 -1.66
N CYS A 230 26.79 -21.61 -2.27
CA CYS A 230 28.22 -21.40 -1.99
C CYS A 230 28.42 -20.86 -0.57
N ASP A 231 29.66 -20.91 -0.07
CA ASP A 231 29.97 -20.49 1.29
C ASP A 231 29.53 -19.07 1.59
N ASP A 232 29.75 -18.11 0.68
CA ASP A 232 29.33 -16.72 0.83
C ASP A 232 27.80 -16.57 0.95
N CYS A 233 27.03 -17.30 0.13
CA CYS A 233 25.57 -17.25 0.19
C CYS A 233 25.01 -17.93 1.43
N LYS A 234 25.69 -18.98 1.91
CA LYS A 234 25.34 -19.68 3.14
C LYS A 234 25.61 -18.78 4.35
N GLU A 235 26.79 -18.19 4.45
CA GLU A 235 27.14 -17.26 5.51
C GLU A 235 26.20 -16.04 5.54
N HIS A 236 25.89 -15.47 4.37
CA HIS A 236 24.93 -14.37 4.25
C HIS A 236 23.55 -14.74 4.82
N PHE A 237 23.06 -15.95 4.47
CA PHE A 237 21.73 -16.40 4.91
C PHE A 237 21.72 -16.76 6.41
N GLU A 238 22.79 -17.32 6.95
CA GLU A 238 22.95 -17.61 8.38
C GLU A 238 22.99 -16.32 9.20
N LYS A 239 23.75 -15.31 8.76
CA LYS A 239 23.77 -13.98 9.41
C LYS A 239 22.44 -13.25 9.37
N LEU A 240 21.67 -13.36 8.26
CA LEU A 240 20.34 -12.81 8.20
C LEU A 240 19.44 -13.40 9.30
N GLN A 241 19.47 -14.73 9.47
CA GLN A 241 18.68 -15.42 10.49
C GLN A 241 19.05 -14.95 11.91
N GLU A 242 20.36 -14.81 12.16
CA GLU A 242 20.87 -14.26 13.43
C GLU A 242 20.32 -12.84 13.68
N TYR A 243 20.40 -11.95 12.69
CA TYR A 243 19.93 -10.57 12.85
C TYR A 243 18.41 -10.48 13.05
N LEU A 244 17.62 -11.25 12.33
CA LEU A 244 16.17 -11.32 12.54
C LEU A 244 15.84 -11.82 13.96
N SER A 245 16.57 -12.82 14.45
CA SER A 245 16.41 -13.34 15.82
C SER A 245 16.75 -12.28 16.88
N VAL A 246 17.84 -11.51 16.69
CA VAL A 246 18.21 -10.40 17.56
C VAL A 246 17.15 -9.30 17.58
N MET A 247 16.50 -9.07 16.43
CA MET A 247 15.38 -8.10 16.31
C MET A 247 14.05 -8.64 16.88
N GLY A 248 14.01 -9.90 17.34
CA GLY A 248 12.78 -10.52 17.84
C GLY A 248 11.76 -10.80 16.72
N ILE A 249 12.23 -11.00 15.50
CA ILE A 249 11.38 -11.29 14.34
C ILE A 249 11.38 -12.80 14.09
N ASP A 250 10.24 -13.44 14.34
CA ASP A 250 10.03 -14.85 14.05
C ASP A 250 9.91 -15.08 12.55
N PHE A 251 10.50 -16.18 12.07
CA PHE A 251 10.47 -16.56 10.66
C PHE A 251 10.48 -18.08 10.47
N ASP A 252 9.94 -18.49 9.33
CA ASP A 252 10.07 -19.86 8.83
C ASP A 252 11.00 -19.90 7.61
N ILE A 253 11.89 -20.88 7.53
CA ILE A 253 12.69 -21.13 6.32
C ILE A 253 11.85 -21.94 5.35
N ASN A 254 11.51 -21.32 4.22
CA ASN A 254 10.71 -21.97 3.18
C ASN A 254 11.47 -22.06 1.85
N PRO A 255 12.17 -23.17 1.57
CA PRO A 255 13.00 -23.32 0.37
C PRO A 255 12.20 -23.34 -0.94
N LYS A 256 10.86 -23.35 -0.86
CA LYS A 256 9.97 -23.33 -2.04
C LYS A 256 9.62 -21.94 -2.50
N ILE A 257 10.00 -20.90 -1.74
CA ILE A 257 9.76 -19.53 -2.20
C ILE A 257 10.63 -19.27 -3.43
N VAL A 258 9.96 -19.04 -4.55
CA VAL A 258 10.51 -18.47 -5.77
C VAL A 258 9.71 -17.21 -6.10
N ARG A 259 10.39 -16.15 -6.56
CA ARG A 259 9.74 -14.89 -6.88
C ARG A 259 9.28 -14.84 -8.33
N GLY A 260 8.22 -14.08 -8.59
CA GLY A 260 7.63 -13.93 -9.93
C GLY A 260 8.49 -13.15 -10.94
N LEU A 261 9.60 -12.54 -10.52
CA LEU A 261 10.49 -11.71 -11.31
C LEU A 261 11.89 -12.29 -11.30
N ASP A 262 12.61 -12.25 -12.43
CA ASP A 262 13.86 -12.96 -12.61
C ASP A 262 15.10 -12.26 -12.02
N TYR A 263 14.97 -10.99 -11.63
CA TYR A 263 16.09 -10.20 -11.10
C TYR A 263 16.55 -10.59 -9.69
N TYR A 264 15.74 -11.33 -8.93
CA TYR A 264 16.10 -11.66 -7.54
C TYR A 264 17.36 -12.53 -7.42
N THR A 265 18.13 -12.27 -6.34
CA THR A 265 19.32 -13.01 -5.93
C THR A 265 19.35 -13.17 -4.42
N ARG A 266 20.11 -14.16 -3.91
CA ARG A 266 20.33 -14.38 -2.47
C ARG A 266 18.99 -14.37 -1.69
N THR A 267 18.80 -13.43 -0.78
CA THR A 267 17.63 -13.34 0.09
C THR A 267 16.34 -13.07 -0.67
N VAL A 268 15.31 -13.86 -0.39
CA VAL A 268 13.92 -13.60 -0.74
C VAL A 268 13.03 -13.84 0.47
N PHE A 269 11.94 -13.09 0.59
CA PHE A 269 11.01 -13.23 1.70
C PHE A 269 9.57 -12.92 1.30
N GLU A 270 8.63 -13.44 2.10
CA GLU A 270 7.20 -13.19 1.97
C GLU A 270 6.54 -13.16 3.34
N PHE A 271 5.71 -12.15 3.56
CA PHE A 271 4.74 -12.14 4.65
C PHE A 271 3.42 -12.70 4.14
N ILE A 272 2.97 -13.75 4.78
CA ILE A 272 1.79 -14.51 4.36
C ILE A 272 0.73 -14.58 5.47
N THR A 273 -0.54 -14.69 5.05
CA THR A 273 -1.68 -14.94 5.93
C THR A 273 -2.65 -15.92 5.27
N ASP A 274 -3.38 -16.65 6.08
CA ASP A 274 -4.44 -17.56 5.62
C ASP A 274 -5.81 -16.85 5.45
N GLU A 275 -5.94 -15.60 5.90
CA GLU A 275 -7.18 -14.81 5.96
C GLU A 275 -7.76 -14.46 4.59
N ILE A 276 -6.93 -14.33 3.56
CA ILE A 276 -7.33 -13.93 2.21
C ILE A 276 -7.33 -15.07 1.19
N GLY A 277 -7.33 -16.32 1.68
CA GLY A 277 -7.43 -17.53 0.85
C GLY A 277 -6.13 -17.93 0.16
N ALA A 278 -6.23 -18.67 -0.96
CA ALA A 278 -5.11 -19.32 -1.62
C ALA A 278 -3.93 -18.44 -2.09
N GLN A 279 -4.01 -17.13 -1.94
CA GLN A 279 -2.98 -16.15 -2.29
C GLN A 279 -2.60 -15.29 -1.09
N GLY A 280 -2.21 -15.95 -0.01
CA GLY A 280 -1.92 -15.36 1.28
C GLY A 280 -0.76 -14.36 1.33
N THR A 281 0.03 -14.17 0.28
CA THR A 281 1.15 -13.21 0.29
C THR A 281 0.64 -11.77 0.32
N VAL A 282 0.88 -11.07 1.43
CA VAL A 282 0.55 -9.65 1.61
C VAL A 282 1.69 -8.76 1.14
N CYS A 283 2.92 -9.12 1.52
CA CYS A 283 4.15 -8.39 1.21
C CYS A 283 5.20 -9.39 0.76
N GLY A 284 6.03 -9.00 -0.19
CA GLY A 284 7.14 -9.85 -0.59
C GLY A 284 8.25 -9.07 -1.28
N GLY A 285 9.48 -9.50 -1.03
CA GLY A 285 10.67 -8.84 -1.49
C GLY A 285 11.89 -9.74 -1.51
N GLY A 286 13.05 -9.10 -1.59
CA GLY A 286 14.33 -9.74 -1.59
C GLY A 286 15.41 -8.88 -2.21
N ARG A 287 16.56 -9.48 -2.45
CA ARG A 287 17.76 -8.87 -3.01
C ARG A 287 17.81 -9.02 -4.53
N TYR A 288 18.31 -8.01 -5.23
CA TYR A 288 18.41 -7.99 -6.69
C TYR A 288 19.69 -7.25 -7.14
N ASP A 289 20.84 -7.75 -6.70
CA ASP A 289 22.16 -7.11 -6.85
C ASP A 289 22.58 -6.84 -8.31
N GLY A 290 22.03 -7.59 -9.30
CA GLY A 290 22.32 -7.40 -10.72
C GLY A 290 21.46 -6.39 -11.46
N LEU A 291 20.34 -5.93 -10.87
CA LEU A 291 19.35 -5.12 -11.59
C LEU A 291 19.92 -3.78 -12.10
N ILE A 292 20.72 -3.11 -11.28
CA ILE A 292 21.31 -1.81 -11.66
C ILE A 292 22.30 -1.95 -12.80
N GLU A 293 23.07 -3.04 -12.84
CA GLU A 293 24.00 -3.36 -13.95
C GLU A 293 23.22 -3.59 -15.26
N GLU A 294 22.11 -4.32 -15.21
CA GLU A 294 21.23 -4.54 -16.37
C GLU A 294 20.63 -3.23 -16.91
N LEU A 295 20.51 -2.21 -16.07
CA LEU A 295 20.09 -0.85 -16.46
C LEU A 295 21.23 0.04 -16.93
N GLY A 296 22.49 -0.48 -16.98
CA GLY A 296 23.66 0.23 -17.48
C GLY A 296 24.42 1.04 -16.42
N GLY A 297 24.09 0.87 -15.13
CA GLY A 297 24.81 1.45 -14.01
C GLY A 297 26.01 0.65 -13.55
N LYS A 298 26.85 1.22 -12.67
CA LYS A 298 27.79 0.44 -11.87
C LYS A 298 26.95 -0.37 -10.87
N PRO A 299 27.27 -1.64 -10.62
CA PRO A 299 26.41 -2.54 -9.84
C PRO A 299 26.54 -2.33 -8.31
N PRO A 300 25.87 -1.38 -7.66
CA PRO A 300 25.69 -1.45 -6.23
C PRO A 300 24.67 -2.51 -5.91
N PRO A 301 24.87 -3.28 -4.84
CA PRO A 301 23.87 -4.22 -4.34
C PRO A 301 22.55 -3.50 -4.02
N ALA A 302 21.45 -4.17 -4.30
CA ALA A 302 20.13 -3.58 -4.05
C ALA A 302 19.15 -4.63 -3.54
N LEU A 303 18.18 -4.17 -2.75
CA LEU A 303 17.13 -4.99 -2.19
C LEU A 303 15.90 -4.13 -1.88
N GLY A 304 14.75 -4.78 -1.81
CA GLY A 304 13.50 -4.08 -1.50
C GLY A 304 12.32 -5.02 -1.39
N PHE A 305 11.15 -4.44 -1.21
CA PHE A 305 9.89 -5.18 -1.21
C PHE A 305 8.76 -4.38 -1.82
N GLY A 306 7.73 -5.11 -2.25
CA GLY A 306 6.45 -4.55 -2.65
C GLY A 306 5.31 -5.12 -1.80
N LEU A 307 4.38 -4.24 -1.43
CA LEU A 307 3.16 -4.53 -0.67
C LEU A 307 1.97 -3.95 -1.43
N GLY A 308 0.99 -4.80 -1.78
CA GLY A 308 -0.24 -4.37 -2.44
C GLY A 308 -1.21 -3.75 -1.43
N LEU A 309 -1.59 -2.48 -1.61
CA LEU A 309 -2.45 -1.77 -0.67
C LEU A 309 -3.86 -2.37 -0.63
N GLU A 310 -4.40 -2.83 -1.76
CA GLU A 310 -5.69 -3.52 -1.80
C GLU A 310 -5.69 -4.79 -0.94
N ARG A 311 -4.57 -5.53 -0.94
CA ARG A 311 -4.44 -6.72 -0.10
C ARG A 311 -4.30 -6.38 1.37
N LEU A 312 -3.52 -5.35 1.69
CA LEU A 312 -3.42 -4.84 3.05
C LEU A 312 -4.79 -4.47 3.60
N LEU A 313 -5.55 -3.65 2.85
CA LEU A 313 -6.93 -3.27 3.18
C LEU A 313 -7.85 -4.47 3.36
N MET A 314 -7.75 -5.49 2.49
CA MET A 314 -8.55 -6.71 2.61
C MET A 314 -8.26 -7.49 3.90
N VAL A 315 -7.01 -7.58 4.31
CA VAL A 315 -6.64 -8.27 5.56
C VAL A 315 -7.08 -7.45 6.76
N MET A 316 -6.87 -6.11 6.73
CA MET A 316 -7.35 -5.20 7.77
C MET A 316 -8.87 -5.31 7.95
N ASP A 317 -9.65 -5.31 6.85
CA ASP A 317 -11.10 -5.50 6.90
C ASP A 317 -11.50 -6.87 7.46
N ALA A 318 -10.79 -7.94 7.08
CA ALA A 318 -11.07 -9.29 7.55
C ALA A 318 -10.78 -9.45 9.05
N GLN A 319 -9.76 -8.76 9.57
CA GLN A 319 -9.37 -8.81 10.97
C GLN A 319 -10.05 -7.74 11.83
N GLY A 320 -10.85 -6.85 11.23
CA GLY A 320 -11.52 -5.75 11.95
C GLY A 320 -10.54 -4.73 12.52
N CYS A 321 -9.46 -4.43 11.79
CA CYS A 321 -8.50 -3.41 12.19
C CYS A 321 -9.11 -2.01 12.11
N ASP A 322 -8.61 -1.11 12.94
CA ASP A 322 -9.09 0.25 13.02
C ASP A 322 -8.61 1.10 11.82
N TYR A 323 -9.44 2.05 11.46
CA TYR A 323 -9.15 3.07 10.46
C TYR A 323 -9.30 4.46 11.06
N MET A 324 -8.57 5.44 10.52
CA MET A 324 -8.79 6.83 10.89
C MET A 324 -10.24 7.23 10.55
N GLU A 325 -10.90 7.86 11.49
CA GLU A 325 -12.23 8.39 11.27
C GLU A 325 -12.24 9.40 10.10
N PRO A 326 -13.22 9.31 9.19
CA PRO A 326 -13.38 10.34 8.18
C PRO A 326 -13.73 11.68 8.83
N LYS A 327 -13.15 12.78 8.32
CA LYS A 327 -13.54 14.11 8.79
C LYS A 327 -15.04 14.31 8.60
N THR A 328 -15.75 14.63 9.68
CA THR A 328 -17.15 15.04 9.69
C THR A 328 -17.28 16.57 9.68
N CYS A 329 -18.42 17.09 9.28
CA CYS A 329 -18.71 18.52 9.30
C CYS A 329 -18.68 19.03 10.76
N ASP A 330 -17.84 20.02 11.05
CA ASP A 330 -17.77 20.60 12.40
C ASP A 330 -19.00 21.48 12.67
N LEU A 331 -19.43 22.28 11.66
CA LEU A 331 -20.62 23.12 11.75
C LEU A 331 -21.43 23.07 10.46
N TYR A 332 -22.71 22.76 10.56
CA TYR A 332 -23.66 22.98 9.49
C TYR A 332 -24.54 24.21 9.80
N ILE A 333 -24.43 25.26 8.98
CA ILE A 333 -25.25 26.48 9.14
C ILE A 333 -26.53 26.32 8.31
N VAL A 334 -27.69 26.57 8.92
CA VAL A 334 -29.00 26.45 8.33
C VAL A 334 -29.57 27.87 8.08
N PRO A 335 -29.31 28.51 6.93
CA PRO A 335 -29.84 29.83 6.63
C PRO A 335 -31.32 29.76 6.25
N MET A 336 -32.09 30.68 6.79
CA MET A 336 -33.54 30.87 6.51
C MET A 336 -33.77 32.27 5.95
N GLY A 337 -33.71 32.41 4.63
CA GLY A 337 -33.82 33.69 3.92
C GLY A 337 -32.48 34.16 3.32
N GLU A 338 -32.58 35.18 2.47
CA GLU A 338 -31.42 35.66 1.68
C GLU A 338 -30.35 36.36 2.55
N ASP A 339 -30.78 37.17 3.52
CA ASP A 339 -29.84 37.88 4.40
C ASP A 339 -29.16 36.92 5.39
N ALA A 340 -29.88 35.91 5.86
CA ALA A 340 -29.32 34.82 6.65
C ALA A 340 -28.30 33.98 5.84
N LEU A 341 -28.55 33.75 4.54
CA LEU A 341 -27.60 33.07 3.65
C LEU A 341 -26.31 33.89 3.48
N LYS A 342 -26.40 35.19 3.24
CA LYS A 342 -25.22 36.07 3.14
C LYS A 342 -24.39 36.04 4.43
N LYS A 343 -25.05 36.11 5.58
CA LYS A 343 -24.38 36.02 6.89
C LYS A 343 -23.73 34.64 7.08
N ALA A 344 -24.42 33.55 6.74
CA ALA A 344 -23.91 32.19 6.81
C ALA A 344 -22.68 32.01 5.94
N MET A 345 -22.67 32.59 4.71
CA MET A 345 -21.51 32.57 3.81
C MET A 345 -20.29 33.27 4.43
N GLY A 346 -20.50 34.46 5.05
CA GLY A 346 -19.43 35.17 5.74
C GLY A 346 -18.83 34.38 6.90
N ILE A 347 -19.69 33.84 7.79
CA ILE A 347 -19.30 33.02 8.92
C ILE A 347 -18.55 31.75 8.44
N ALA A 348 -19.07 31.08 7.42
CA ALA A 348 -18.44 29.87 6.89
C ALA A 348 -17.05 30.17 6.28
N SER A 349 -16.88 31.34 5.64
CA SER A 349 -15.58 31.76 5.13
C SER A 349 -14.59 31.96 6.26
N GLU A 350 -14.94 32.71 7.28
CA GLU A 350 -14.11 33.01 8.45
C GLU A 350 -13.69 31.73 9.19
N LEU A 351 -14.65 30.85 9.51
CA LEU A 351 -14.35 29.59 10.20
C LEU A 351 -13.51 28.62 9.37
N ARG A 352 -13.63 28.62 8.04
CA ARG A 352 -12.81 27.82 7.14
C ARG A 352 -11.35 28.30 7.09
N GLU A 353 -11.10 29.60 7.20
CA GLU A 353 -9.75 30.16 7.33
C GLU A 353 -9.06 29.67 8.62
N GLU A 354 -9.82 29.44 9.69
CA GLU A 354 -9.37 28.83 10.94
C GLU A 354 -9.28 27.29 10.89
N GLY A 355 -9.54 26.67 9.71
CA GLY A 355 -9.40 25.23 9.49
C GLY A 355 -10.61 24.39 9.88
N CYS A 356 -11.75 24.99 10.24
CA CYS A 356 -13.00 24.28 10.54
C CYS A 356 -13.68 23.78 9.28
N PHE A 357 -14.24 22.58 9.33
CA PHE A 357 -15.09 22.06 8.24
C PHE A 357 -16.53 22.56 8.41
N VAL A 358 -16.91 23.59 7.64
CA VAL A 358 -18.21 24.24 7.72
C VAL A 358 -18.97 24.05 6.41
N GLU A 359 -20.25 23.68 6.52
CA GLU A 359 -21.19 23.61 5.40
C GLU A 359 -22.43 24.46 5.65
N TYR A 360 -23.12 24.83 4.59
CA TYR A 360 -24.45 25.48 4.60
C TYR A 360 -25.25 25.07 3.36
N ASP A 361 -26.55 25.36 3.33
CA ASP A 361 -27.39 24.95 2.21
C ASP A 361 -27.07 25.72 0.93
N LEU A 362 -26.75 24.98 -0.14
CA LEU A 362 -26.41 25.53 -1.46
C LEU A 362 -27.56 25.43 -2.48
N ILE A 363 -28.69 24.83 -2.13
CA ILE A 363 -29.78 24.52 -3.09
C ILE A 363 -31.15 25.01 -2.66
N GLY A 364 -31.25 25.80 -1.60
CA GLY A 364 -32.47 26.44 -1.16
C GLY A 364 -33.48 25.49 -0.48
N LYS A 365 -33.00 24.51 0.31
CA LYS A 365 -33.88 23.60 1.07
C LYS A 365 -34.51 24.27 2.27
N GLY A 366 -35.75 23.88 2.60
CA GLY A 366 -36.39 24.31 3.85
C GLY A 366 -35.73 23.67 5.09
N LEU A 367 -35.95 24.28 6.27
CA LEU A 367 -35.37 23.96 7.57
C LEU A 367 -35.29 22.43 7.86
N ASN A 368 -36.45 21.75 7.75
CA ASN A 368 -36.50 20.32 8.07
C ASN A 368 -35.60 19.46 7.16
N ALA A 369 -35.45 19.85 5.89
CA ALA A 369 -34.60 19.13 4.94
C ALA A 369 -33.11 19.40 5.19
N GLN A 370 -32.77 20.64 5.56
CA GLN A 370 -31.39 21.00 5.96
C GLN A 370 -31.00 20.30 7.25
N MET A 371 -31.86 20.26 8.28
CA MET A 371 -31.62 19.54 9.54
C MET A 371 -31.41 18.01 9.32
N LYS A 372 -32.22 17.40 8.45
CA LYS A 372 -32.03 15.99 8.06
C LYS A 372 -30.69 15.76 7.34
N TYR A 373 -30.29 16.71 6.51
CA TYR A 373 -29.02 16.63 5.81
C TYR A 373 -27.84 16.76 6.78
N ALA A 374 -27.85 17.74 7.68
CA ALA A 374 -26.84 17.91 8.72
C ALA A 374 -26.67 16.65 9.58
N ASN A 375 -27.78 16.04 9.99
CA ASN A 375 -27.74 14.77 10.74
C ASN A 375 -27.18 13.60 9.90
N LYS A 376 -27.56 13.51 8.61
CA LYS A 376 -27.08 12.48 7.70
C LYS A 376 -25.58 12.58 7.42
N THR A 377 -25.04 13.79 7.35
CA THR A 377 -23.62 14.07 7.12
C THR A 377 -22.77 14.00 8.38
N GLY A 378 -23.39 13.78 9.54
CA GLY A 378 -22.69 13.67 10.82
C GLY A 378 -22.12 15.00 11.31
N ALA A 379 -22.82 16.12 11.02
CA ALA A 379 -22.40 17.42 11.52
C ALA A 379 -22.38 17.42 13.06
N LYS A 380 -21.25 17.85 13.67
CA LYS A 380 -21.09 17.92 15.13
C LYS A 380 -22.00 18.99 15.72
N PHE A 381 -22.00 20.15 15.09
CA PHE A 381 -22.82 21.29 15.49
C PHE A 381 -23.72 21.74 14.35
N VAL A 382 -24.87 22.29 14.73
CA VAL A 382 -25.80 22.98 13.82
C VAL A 382 -26.15 24.35 14.37
N MET A 383 -26.16 25.34 13.50
CA MET A 383 -26.59 26.72 13.81
C MET A 383 -27.67 27.14 12.82
N VAL A 384 -28.87 27.50 13.32
CA VAL A 384 -29.95 28.04 12.51
C VAL A 384 -29.80 29.55 12.50
N LEU A 385 -29.86 30.14 11.31
CA LEU A 385 -29.86 31.59 11.13
C LEU A 385 -31.15 32.00 10.42
N GLY A 386 -31.95 32.80 11.08
CA GLY A 386 -33.11 33.47 10.55
C GLY A 386 -33.07 34.98 10.86
N ASP A 387 -34.14 35.68 10.60
CA ASP A 387 -34.23 37.13 10.82
C ASP A 387 -33.98 37.52 12.29
N ASN A 388 -34.51 36.75 13.23
CA ASN A 388 -34.32 36.99 14.66
C ASN A 388 -32.86 36.92 15.09
N GLU A 389 -32.09 35.88 14.61
CA GLU A 389 -30.69 35.70 14.91
C GLU A 389 -29.83 36.80 14.27
N ILE A 390 -30.23 37.28 13.09
CA ILE A 390 -29.54 38.38 12.41
C ILE A 390 -29.75 39.69 13.19
N GLU A 391 -31.01 39.99 13.60
CA GLU A 391 -31.36 41.21 14.33
C GLU A 391 -30.74 41.24 15.74
N SER A 392 -30.78 40.12 16.45
CA SER A 392 -30.21 40.00 17.81
C SER A 392 -28.68 39.91 17.85
N GLY A 393 -28.05 39.50 16.73
CA GLY A 393 -26.61 39.20 16.66
C GLY A 393 -26.20 37.96 17.47
N VAL A 394 -27.17 37.11 17.85
CA VAL A 394 -26.92 35.89 18.65
C VAL A 394 -27.68 34.73 18.04
N ALA A 395 -27.01 33.59 17.86
CA ALA A 395 -27.60 32.33 17.40
C ALA A 395 -27.45 31.22 18.42
N LYS A 396 -28.22 30.15 18.28
CA LYS A 396 -28.10 28.92 19.04
C LYS A 396 -27.16 27.96 18.31
N LEU A 397 -26.08 27.61 18.95
CA LEU A 397 -25.18 26.53 18.53
C LEU A 397 -25.65 25.24 19.20
N LYS A 398 -26.20 24.31 18.40
CA LYS A 398 -26.71 23.03 18.88
C LYS A 398 -25.66 21.93 18.67
N ASN A 399 -25.24 21.27 19.73
CA ASN A 399 -24.48 20.01 19.64
C ASN A 399 -25.42 18.88 19.19
N MET A 400 -25.07 18.18 18.10
CA MET A 400 -25.95 17.17 17.50
C MET A 400 -25.92 15.83 18.24
N ALA A 401 -24.86 15.54 19.00
CA ALA A 401 -24.74 14.30 19.79
C ALA A 401 -25.52 14.42 21.12
N THR A 402 -25.34 15.53 21.85
CA THR A 402 -25.97 15.72 23.19
C THR A 402 -27.34 16.42 23.11
N GLY A 403 -27.59 17.18 22.06
CA GLY A 403 -28.75 18.04 21.91
C GLY A 403 -28.67 19.35 22.72
N GLU A 404 -27.58 19.59 23.43
CA GLU A 404 -27.30 20.82 24.17
C GLU A 404 -27.24 22.02 23.22
N GLN A 405 -27.73 23.16 23.67
CA GLN A 405 -27.71 24.43 22.93
C GLN A 405 -27.02 25.50 23.74
N THR A 406 -26.09 26.20 23.15
CA THR A 406 -25.38 27.35 23.72
C THR A 406 -25.56 28.57 22.84
N ASP A 407 -25.56 29.74 23.43
CA ASP A 407 -25.64 31.01 22.69
C ASP A 407 -24.26 31.34 22.12
N ILE A 408 -24.22 31.72 20.84
CA ILE A 408 -23.00 32.17 20.16
C ILE A 408 -23.25 33.52 19.50
N ARG A 409 -22.35 34.49 19.69
CA ARG A 409 -22.42 35.80 19.06
C ARG A 409 -22.01 35.73 17.59
N LEU A 410 -22.73 36.47 16.74
CA LEU A 410 -22.50 36.56 15.30
C LEU A 410 -21.60 37.74 14.93
N ASP A 411 -20.71 38.16 15.82
CA ASP A 411 -19.75 39.25 15.62
C ASP A 411 -18.35 38.70 15.31
N ASN A 412 -17.32 39.54 15.36
CA ASN A 412 -15.92 39.19 15.09
C ASN A 412 -15.29 38.22 16.10
N THR A 413 -16.04 37.79 17.12
CA THR A 413 -15.60 36.75 18.06
C THR A 413 -16.11 35.35 17.73
N ILE A 414 -16.87 35.20 16.64
CA ILE A 414 -17.55 33.94 16.30
C ILE A 414 -16.53 32.79 16.10
N ALA A 415 -15.39 33.06 15.46
CA ALA A 415 -14.37 32.06 15.24
C ALA A 415 -13.75 31.55 16.54
N GLU A 416 -13.41 32.45 17.46
CA GLU A 416 -12.88 32.10 18.78
C GLU A 416 -13.92 31.30 19.61
N ASN A 417 -15.17 31.80 19.65
CA ASN A 417 -16.24 31.15 20.43
C ASN A 417 -16.58 29.75 19.87
N PHE A 418 -16.59 29.57 18.54
CA PHE A 418 -16.86 28.29 17.93
C PHE A 418 -15.68 27.33 18.15
N SER A 419 -14.44 27.79 17.99
CA SER A 419 -13.23 26.98 18.27
C SER A 419 -13.20 26.47 19.73
N ASN A 420 -13.57 27.34 20.68
CA ASN A 420 -13.68 26.95 22.09
C ASN A 420 -14.77 25.89 22.30
N ALA A 421 -15.92 26.01 21.66
CA ALA A 421 -17.00 25.01 21.73
C ALA A 421 -16.57 23.66 21.12
N LEU A 422 -15.87 23.69 19.98
CA LEU A 422 -15.34 22.50 19.31
C LEU A 422 -14.28 21.80 20.15
N MET A 423 -13.34 22.55 20.75
CA MET A 423 -12.35 22.00 21.67
C MET A 423 -12.99 21.36 22.91
N ALA A 424 -13.97 22.02 23.51
CA ALA A 424 -14.69 21.48 24.66
C ALA A 424 -15.40 20.16 24.35
N ASP A 425 -15.95 20.02 23.14
CA ASP A 425 -16.56 18.78 22.67
C ASP A 425 -15.51 17.67 22.50
N MET A 426 -14.37 17.97 21.86
CA MET A 426 -13.26 17.03 21.70
C MET A 426 -12.70 16.52 23.01
N PHE A 427 -12.58 17.38 24.04
CA PHE A 427 -12.11 16.94 25.37
C PHE A 427 -13.09 15.99 26.05
N LYS A 428 -14.41 16.23 25.92
CA LYS A 428 -15.43 15.30 26.44
C LYS A 428 -15.32 13.90 25.80
N ASP A 429 -15.06 13.84 24.51
CA ASP A 429 -14.87 12.57 23.79
C ASP A 429 -13.63 11.83 24.27
N ILE A 430 -12.50 12.55 24.48
CA ILE A 430 -11.26 11.97 24.99
C ILE A 430 -11.46 11.43 26.41
N ASP A 431 -12.11 12.17 27.30
CA ASP A 431 -12.38 11.72 28.67
C ASP A 431 -13.27 10.46 28.69
N ALA A 432 -14.29 10.40 27.83
CA ALA A 432 -15.16 9.24 27.68
C ALA A 432 -14.40 8.00 27.16
N ASP A 433 -13.46 8.19 26.24
CA ASP A 433 -12.62 7.10 25.72
C ASP A 433 -11.58 6.61 26.76
N ILE A 434 -11.02 7.51 27.55
CA ILE A 434 -10.14 7.16 28.69
C ILE A 434 -10.92 6.33 29.72
N GLU A 435 -12.14 6.74 30.07
CA GLU A 435 -12.99 5.99 31.02
C GLU A 435 -13.33 4.59 30.50
N LYS A 436 -13.63 4.45 29.20
CA LYS A 436 -13.84 3.13 28.55
C LYS A 436 -12.60 2.25 28.57
N PHE A 437 -11.40 2.85 28.42
CA PHE A 437 -10.14 2.13 28.46
C PHE A 437 -9.83 1.61 29.86
N ILE A 438 -9.94 2.47 30.87
CA ILE A 438 -9.72 2.11 32.28
C ILE A 438 -10.78 1.12 32.80
N GLY A 439 -12.03 1.25 32.37
CA GLY A 439 -13.13 0.34 32.75
C GLY A 439 -13.05 -1.07 32.15
N LYS A 440 -12.17 -1.31 31.16
CA LYS A 440 -11.94 -2.65 30.58
C LYS A 440 -10.84 -3.45 31.30
N GLU A 441 -10.10 -2.84 32.23
CA GLU A 441 -9.06 -3.50 33.03
C GLU A 441 -9.56 -3.98 34.41
N ASN A 442 -10.85 -3.80 34.72
CA ASN A 442 -11.52 -4.36 35.91
C ASN A 442 -12.59 -5.37 35.46
#